data_7a9615cfb575fd549db0b871b38f1bbf
#
_entry.id   7a9615cfb575fd549db0b871b38f1bbf
#
_cell.length_a   1.000
_cell.length_b   1.000
_cell.length_c   1.000
_cell.angle_alpha   90.00
_cell.angle_beta   90.00
_cell.angle_gamma   90.00
#
_symmetry.space_group_name_H-M   'P 1'
#
loop_
_entity.id
_entity.type
_entity.pdbx_description
1 polymer ?
#
loop_
_entity_poly.entity_id
_entity_poly.type
_entity_poly.pdbx_seq_one_letter_code
_entity_poly.pdbx_strand_id
1 'polypeptide(L)'
;LWLCKCPEGCGAPDYTAWLSPLKEGRLDEALRADFTIGGFIFYLTVENLKKGECRILTIIENETTGPMGMEAFSDVTEFVSGVDFTDKKVYVIPYGGSVVPMVRA
;
A
#
# COMPACT_ATOMS: atom_id res chain seq x y z
N LEU A 1 6.52 5.94 5.10
CA LEU A 1 6.80 6.54 3.79
C LEU A 1 7.38 5.49 2.85
N TRP A 2 6.83 5.36 1.68
CA TRP A 2 7.20 4.32 0.72
C TRP A 2 7.57 4.93 -0.62
N LEU A 3 8.79 4.68 -1.09
CA LEU A 3 9.30 5.17 -2.37
C LEU A 3 9.22 4.02 -3.40
N CYS A 4 8.27 4.11 -4.30
CA CYS A 4 8.08 3.06 -5.32
C CYS A 4 7.50 3.65 -6.60
N LYS A 5 8.32 3.77 -7.63
CA LYS A 5 7.91 4.40 -8.88
C LYS A 5 6.78 3.65 -9.60
N CYS A 6 6.79 2.31 -9.54
CA CYS A 6 5.80 1.43 -10.17
C CYS A 6 5.58 1.74 -11.67
N PRO A 7 6.63 1.72 -12.51
CA PRO A 7 6.48 2.10 -13.92
C PRO A 7 5.54 1.20 -14.72
N GLU A 8 5.30 -0.02 -14.23
CA GLU A 8 4.37 -0.98 -14.85
C GLU A 8 2.98 -0.98 -14.19
N GLY A 9 2.71 0.02 -13.35
CA GLY A 9 1.45 0.10 -12.61
C GLY A 9 1.38 -0.90 -11.47
N CYS A 10 0.21 -1.50 -11.26
CA CYS A 10 -0.03 -2.44 -10.16
C CYS A 10 0.35 -3.90 -10.50
N GLY A 11 0.91 -4.16 -11.67
CA GLY A 11 1.29 -5.51 -12.09
C GLY A 11 0.13 -6.29 -12.71
N ALA A 12 -0.24 -7.42 -12.11
CA ALA A 12 -1.27 -8.30 -12.67
C ALA A 12 -2.62 -7.59 -12.81
N PRO A 13 -3.33 -7.76 -13.94
CA PRO A 13 -4.64 -7.11 -14.17
C PRO A 13 -5.70 -7.44 -13.13
N ASP A 14 -5.70 -8.66 -12.59
CA ASP A 14 -6.67 -9.09 -11.58
C ASP A 14 -6.47 -8.41 -10.23
N TYR A 15 -5.28 -7.87 -9.97
CA TYR A 15 -4.99 -7.18 -8.71
C TYR A 15 -5.89 -5.97 -8.51
N THR A 16 -6.03 -5.13 -9.52
CA THR A 16 -6.88 -3.93 -9.45
C THR A 16 -8.37 -4.23 -9.56
N ALA A 17 -8.74 -5.39 -10.09
CA ALA A 17 -10.14 -5.82 -10.16
C ALA A 17 -10.80 -5.95 -8.77
N TRP A 18 -10.02 -6.12 -7.73
CA TRP A 18 -10.51 -6.22 -6.35
C TRP A 18 -10.85 -4.88 -5.70
N LEU A 19 -10.54 -3.76 -6.35
CA LEU A 19 -10.90 -2.43 -5.85
C LEU A 19 -12.41 -2.22 -5.74
N SER A 20 -13.20 -2.74 -6.67
CA SER A 20 -14.64 -2.60 -6.64
C SER A 20 -15.26 -3.29 -5.41
N PRO A 21 -14.99 -4.57 -5.13
CA PRO A 21 -15.44 -5.19 -3.88
C PRO A 21 -14.95 -4.47 -2.62
N LEU A 22 -13.73 -3.93 -2.64
CA LEU A 22 -13.19 -3.18 -1.51
C LEU A 22 -14.01 -1.91 -1.25
N LYS A 23 -14.31 -1.14 -2.29
CA LYS A 23 -15.11 0.08 -2.17
C LYS A 23 -16.53 -0.20 -1.68
N GLU A 24 -17.07 -1.35 -2.02
CA GLU A 24 -18.40 -1.79 -1.60
C GLU A 24 -18.42 -2.40 -0.18
N GLY A 25 -17.26 -2.57 0.45
CA GLY A 25 -17.15 -3.14 1.78
C GLY A 25 -17.37 -4.65 1.85
N ARG A 26 -17.21 -5.36 0.73
CA ARG A 26 -17.45 -6.81 0.63
C ARG A 26 -16.25 -7.59 0.08
N LEU A 27 -15.05 -7.07 0.32
CA LEU A 27 -13.82 -7.71 -0.17
C LEU A 27 -13.66 -9.14 0.35
N ASP A 28 -13.94 -9.38 1.62
CA ASP A 28 -13.84 -10.70 2.24
C ASP A 28 -14.82 -11.71 1.60
N GLU A 29 -16.06 -11.30 1.41
CA GLU A 29 -17.06 -12.16 0.74
C GLU A 29 -16.68 -12.47 -0.69
N ALA A 30 -16.23 -11.46 -1.44
CA ALA A 30 -15.82 -11.62 -2.84
C ALA A 30 -14.64 -12.58 -2.96
N LEU A 31 -13.67 -12.47 -2.06
CA LEU A 31 -12.50 -13.35 -2.05
C LEU A 31 -12.88 -14.79 -1.71
N ARG A 32 -13.81 -15.01 -0.78
CA ARG A 32 -14.30 -16.35 -0.42
C ARG A 32 -15.10 -16.99 -1.54
N ALA A 33 -15.83 -16.18 -2.32
CA ALA A 33 -16.62 -16.66 -3.45
C ALA A 33 -15.76 -17.07 -4.64
N ASP A 34 -14.67 -16.34 -4.91
CA ASP A 34 -13.79 -16.59 -6.05
C ASP A 34 -12.34 -16.32 -5.66
N PHE A 35 -11.73 -17.28 -4.99
CA PHE A 35 -10.36 -17.13 -4.49
C PHE A 35 -9.34 -17.13 -5.63
N THR A 36 -8.49 -16.10 -5.65
CA THR A 36 -7.30 -16.05 -6.49
C THR A 36 -6.09 -15.65 -5.65
N ILE A 37 -4.89 -16.01 -6.10
CA ILE A 37 -3.65 -15.62 -5.41
C ILE A 37 -3.50 -14.10 -5.41
N GLY A 38 -3.76 -13.45 -6.54
CA GLY A 38 -3.74 -11.99 -6.65
C GLY A 38 -4.72 -11.32 -5.69
N GLY A 39 -5.94 -11.84 -5.59
CA GLY A 39 -6.95 -11.35 -4.65
C GLY A 39 -6.55 -11.53 -3.19
N PHE A 40 -5.91 -12.64 -2.87
CA PHE A 40 -5.40 -12.88 -1.52
C PHE A 40 -4.28 -11.91 -1.13
N ILE A 41 -3.34 -11.65 -2.04
CA ILE A 41 -2.28 -10.66 -1.83
C ILE A 41 -2.88 -9.26 -1.65
N PHE A 42 -3.86 -8.90 -2.46
CA PHE A 42 -4.59 -7.64 -2.33
C PHE A 42 -5.25 -7.51 -0.95
N TYR A 43 -5.94 -8.54 -0.51
CA TYR A 43 -6.58 -8.59 0.80
C TYR A 43 -5.56 -8.39 1.94
N LEU A 44 -4.44 -9.12 1.90
CA LEU A 44 -3.39 -8.99 2.92
C LEU A 44 -2.79 -7.59 2.93
N THR A 45 -2.59 -6.99 1.76
CA THR A 45 -2.07 -5.63 1.65
C THR A 45 -3.01 -4.64 2.32
N VAL A 46 -4.30 -4.70 2.01
CA VAL A 46 -5.32 -3.82 2.61
C VAL A 46 -5.38 -3.99 4.13
N GLU A 47 -5.38 -5.24 4.61
CA GLU A 47 -5.41 -5.50 6.06
C GLU A 47 -4.17 -4.97 6.78
N ASN A 48 -2.99 -5.08 6.15
CA ASN A 48 -1.77 -4.54 6.72
C ASN A 48 -1.75 -3.00 6.74
N LEU A 49 -2.31 -2.36 5.72
CA LEU A 49 -2.38 -0.90 5.64
C LEU A 49 -3.30 -0.28 6.70
N LYS A 50 -4.22 -1.05 7.26
CA LYS A 50 -5.06 -0.59 8.38
C LYS A 50 -4.28 -0.39 9.68
N LYS A 51 -3.07 -0.91 9.78
CA LYS A 51 -2.25 -0.86 11.00
C LYS A 51 -1.52 0.47 11.20
N GLY A 52 -1.54 1.36 10.22
CA GLY A 52 -0.86 2.64 10.31
C GLY A 52 -1.12 3.51 9.10
N GLU A 53 -0.48 4.66 9.06
CA GLU A 53 -0.54 5.56 7.93
C GLU A 53 0.52 5.20 6.90
N CYS A 54 0.13 5.12 5.63
CA CYS A 54 1.04 4.84 4.54
C CYS A 54 0.97 5.94 3.49
N ARG A 55 2.13 6.51 3.16
CA ARG A 55 2.29 7.42 2.04
C ARG A 55 3.22 6.78 1.03
N ILE A 56 2.87 6.87 -0.23
CA ILE A 56 3.65 6.30 -1.32
C ILE A 56 4.02 7.38 -2.34
N LEU A 57 5.29 7.47 -2.68
CA LEU A 57 5.76 8.31 -3.78
C LEU A 57 5.81 7.45 -5.04
N THR A 58 4.89 7.69 -5.96
CA THR A 58 4.67 6.82 -7.12
C THR A 58 4.01 7.58 -8.27
N ILE A 59 3.96 6.96 -9.44
CA ILE A 59 3.20 7.46 -10.59
C ILE A 59 1.77 6.90 -10.63
N ILE A 60 1.43 5.96 -9.74
CA ILE A 60 0.07 5.42 -9.65
C ILE A 60 -0.84 6.48 -9.01
N GLU A 61 -2.03 6.63 -9.56
CA GLU A 61 -2.98 7.66 -9.11
C GLU A 61 -3.68 7.29 -7.81
N ASN A 62 -4.09 8.31 -7.05
CA ASN A 62 -4.81 8.16 -5.79
C ASN A 62 -6.13 7.40 -5.90
N GLU A 63 -6.77 7.43 -7.06
CA GLU A 63 -7.99 6.66 -7.32
C GLU A 63 -7.77 5.17 -7.15
N THR A 64 -6.55 4.70 -7.40
CA THR A 64 -6.15 3.30 -7.21
C THR A 64 -5.67 3.03 -5.79
N THR A 65 -4.80 3.87 -5.25
CA THR A 65 -4.15 3.63 -3.96
C THR A 65 -4.98 4.05 -2.76
N GLY A 66 -5.79 5.11 -2.89
CA GLY A 66 -6.59 5.67 -1.80
C GLY A 66 -7.52 4.64 -1.15
N PRO A 67 -8.35 3.92 -1.92
CA PRO A 67 -9.25 2.91 -1.35
C PRO A 67 -8.53 1.78 -0.60
N MET A 68 -7.28 1.50 -0.96
CA MET A 68 -6.47 0.49 -0.29
C MET A 68 -5.91 0.97 1.05
N GLY A 69 -5.84 2.27 1.27
CA GLY A 69 -5.30 2.87 2.49
C GLY A 69 -3.95 3.54 2.31
N MET A 70 -3.53 3.79 1.07
CA MET A 70 -2.30 4.52 0.76
C MET A 70 -2.61 5.88 0.15
N GLU A 71 -1.91 6.90 0.60
CA GLU A 71 -1.97 8.23 -0.01
C GLU A 71 -0.80 8.38 -0.99
N ALA A 72 -1.11 8.54 -2.27
CA ALA A 72 -0.11 8.63 -3.34
C ALA A 72 0.29 10.06 -3.63
N PHE A 73 1.58 10.26 -3.83
CA PHE A 73 2.18 11.54 -4.20
C PHE A 73 3.11 11.35 -5.39
N SER A 74 3.21 12.36 -6.23
CA SER A 74 4.19 12.42 -7.33
C SER A 74 5.32 13.41 -7.06
N ASP A 75 5.17 14.29 -6.07
CA ASP A 75 6.15 15.31 -5.68
C ASP A 75 6.73 14.96 -4.30
N VAL A 76 8.06 14.94 -4.20
CA VAL A 76 8.77 14.66 -2.94
C VAL A 76 8.41 15.68 -1.86
N THR A 77 8.25 16.95 -2.19
CA THR A 77 7.93 18.00 -1.22
C THR A 77 6.57 17.75 -0.57
N GLU A 78 5.56 17.43 -1.37
CA GLU A 78 4.23 17.07 -0.86
C GLU A 78 4.26 15.75 -0.08
N PHE A 79 5.04 14.78 -0.56
CA PHE A 79 5.19 13.46 0.05
C PHE A 79 5.66 13.53 1.51
N VAL A 80 6.60 14.44 1.81
CA VAL A 80 7.12 14.62 3.17
C VAL A 80 6.42 15.72 3.96
N SER A 81 5.57 16.51 3.31
CA SER A 81 4.84 17.60 3.95
C SER A 81 3.88 17.08 5.03
N GLY A 82 3.84 17.73 6.17
CA GLY A 82 2.97 17.34 7.27
C GLY A 82 3.42 16.12 8.06
N VAL A 83 4.56 15.50 7.69
CA VAL A 83 5.15 14.43 8.48
C VAL A 83 6.03 15.05 9.56
N ASP A 84 5.69 14.78 10.82
CA ASP A 84 6.48 15.22 11.97
C ASP A 84 7.44 14.12 12.38
N PHE A 85 8.73 14.38 12.22
CA PHE A 85 9.80 13.47 12.62
C PHE A 85 10.34 13.75 14.03
N THR A 86 9.82 14.79 14.70
CA THR A 86 10.23 15.17 16.06
C THR A 86 9.80 14.08 17.05
N ASP A 87 10.70 13.72 17.96
CA ASP A 87 10.47 12.71 18.99
C ASP A 87 10.10 11.32 18.48
N LYS A 88 10.39 11.03 17.22
CA LYS A 88 10.15 9.72 16.61
C LYS A 88 11.45 9.06 16.18
N LYS A 89 11.50 7.74 16.31
CA LYS A 89 12.58 6.96 15.72
C LYS A 89 12.30 6.82 14.23
N VAL A 90 13.29 7.20 13.41
CA VAL A 90 13.20 7.11 11.96
C VAL A 90 14.13 6.01 11.46
N TYR A 91 13.60 5.07 10.70
CA TYR A 91 14.38 4.02 10.05
C TYR A 91 14.33 4.23 8.55
N VAL A 92 15.50 4.22 7.92
CA VAL A 92 15.62 4.29 6.46
C VAL A 92 16.04 2.92 5.97
N ILE A 93 15.23 2.32 5.09
CA ILE A 93 15.46 0.97 4.57
C ILE A 93 15.60 1.07 3.05
N PRO A 94 16.84 1.22 2.51
CA PRO A 94 17.06 1.45 1.08
C PRO A 94 16.58 0.31 0.18
N TYR A 95 16.63 -0.93 0.69
CA TYR A 95 16.23 -2.13 -0.06
C TYR A 95 15.09 -2.85 0.65
N GLY A 96 13.99 -2.14 0.88
CA GLY A 96 12.86 -2.62 1.69
C GLY A 96 12.29 -3.96 1.26
N GLY A 97 12.28 -4.25 -0.05
CA GLY A 97 11.80 -5.54 -0.56
C GLY A 97 12.70 -6.74 -0.27
N SER A 98 13.93 -6.50 0.18
CA SER A 98 14.92 -7.54 0.46
C SER A 98 15.26 -7.67 1.96
N VAL A 99 14.52 -6.96 2.81
CA VAL A 99 14.80 -6.88 4.26
C VAL A 99 13.55 -7.26 5.04
N VAL A 100 13.75 -8.08 6.06
CA VAL A 100 12.68 -8.41 7.03
C VAL A 100 13.07 -7.79 8.36
N PRO A 101 12.35 -6.76 8.85
CA PRO A 101 12.64 -6.18 10.16
C PRO A 101 12.30 -7.16 11.27
N MET A 102 13.17 -7.24 12.26
CA MET A 102 13.00 -8.11 13.42
C MET A 102 13.18 -7.31 14.70
N VAL A 103 12.35 -7.61 15.69
CA VAL A 103 12.46 -7.04 17.03
C VAL A 103 13.22 -8.03 17.90
N ARG A 104 14.30 -7.58 18.53
CA ARG A 104 15.00 -8.39 19.55
C ARG A 104 14.18 -8.40 20.83
N ALA A 105 13.92 -9.59 21.28
CA ALA A 105 13.26 -9.79 22.57
C ALA A 105 14.21 -9.48 23.74
#